data_c010ba46965090bd99f4c3d497f13016
#
_entry.id   c010ba46965090bd99f4c3d497f13016
#
_cell.length_a   1.000
_cell.length_b   1.000
_cell.length_c   1.000
_cell.angle_alpha   90.00
_cell.angle_beta   90.00
_cell.angle_gamma   90.00
#
_symmetry.space_group_name_H-M   'P 1'
#
loop_
_entity.id
_entity.type
_entity.pdbx_description
1 polymer ?
#
loop_
_entity_poly.entity_id
_entity_poly.type
_entity_poly.pdbx_seq_one_letter_code
_entity_poly.pdbx_strand_id
1 'polypeptide(L)'
;MDFQWYPGHMTKAKRMMQENMKLIDIMIELVDARIPLSSRNPDIDQLAANKSRLILLNKTDMADERVTAQWEEYFKEKGFYVARTNARSGKGVKGTQAIVMDACKEKLERDRKRGIKNRPIRAMIAGIPNVGKSTFINSLVGKACTKTGNKPGVTKGKQWIKLNKNIELLDTPGILWPKFEDQQVGLRLALIGSIRDEILNQDEMAIELIEYLKNHYQGILADRYQVDENEDKVKILEQIALNRNCKIKGHELDYEKASKIVLEEFRNGKLGKISLETPEEGTKEA
;
A
#
# COMPACT_ATOMS: atom_id res chain seq x y z
N MET A 1 19.69 -3.45 7.66
CA MET A 1 19.59 -2.84 6.31
C MET A 1 19.39 -1.34 6.41
N ASP A 2 19.99 -0.53 5.54
CA ASP A 2 19.72 0.92 5.49
C ASP A 2 18.81 1.20 4.27
N PHE A 3 17.55 1.55 4.52
CA PHE A 3 16.55 1.77 3.49
C PHE A 3 16.50 3.26 3.13
N GLN A 4 17.38 3.70 2.22
CA GLN A 4 17.38 5.04 1.68
C GLN A 4 17.17 5.01 0.16
N TRP A 5 15.95 5.32 -0.29
CA TRP A 5 15.66 5.40 -1.71
C TRP A 5 14.64 6.50 -2.02
N TYR A 6 15.15 7.60 -2.56
CA TYR A 6 14.33 8.76 -2.93
C TYR A 6 14.74 9.30 -4.31
N PRO A 7 14.20 8.75 -5.40
CA PRO A 7 14.47 9.25 -6.75
C PRO A 7 13.97 10.68 -6.96
N GLY A 8 14.68 11.47 -7.76
CA GLY A 8 14.36 12.88 -8.03
C GLY A 8 12.96 13.15 -8.61
N HIS A 9 12.32 12.13 -9.23
CA HIS A 9 10.93 12.24 -9.68
C HIS A 9 9.92 12.34 -8.52
N MET A 10 10.26 11.87 -7.32
CA MET A 10 9.39 11.96 -6.13
C MET A 10 9.33 13.40 -5.59
N THR A 11 10.44 14.14 -5.64
CA THR A 11 10.45 15.58 -5.31
C THR A 11 9.53 16.36 -6.24
N LYS A 12 9.55 16.06 -7.55
CA LYS A 12 8.64 16.68 -8.53
C LYS A 12 7.18 16.35 -8.24
N ALA A 13 6.89 15.10 -7.86
CA ALA A 13 5.55 14.67 -7.52
C ALA A 13 5.02 15.37 -6.25
N LYS A 14 5.84 15.49 -5.20
CA LYS A 14 5.49 16.24 -3.97
C LYS A 14 5.16 17.71 -4.30
N ARG A 15 6.01 18.38 -5.07
CA ARG A 15 5.78 19.76 -5.51
C ARG A 15 4.47 19.89 -6.30
N MET A 16 4.22 18.98 -7.23
CA MET A 16 2.98 18.97 -8.01
C MET A 16 1.74 18.80 -7.11
N MET A 17 1.81 17.96 -6.06
CA MET A 17 0.72 17.83 -5.10
C MET A 17 0.50 19.14 -4.34
N GLN A 18 1.56 19.80 -3.86
CA GLN A 18 1.48 21.11 -3.18
C GLN A 18 0.81 22.17 -4.05
N GLU A 19 1.24 22.30 -5.31
CA GLU A 19 0.69 23.28 -6.27
C GLU A 19 -0.80 23.07 -6.55
N ASN A 20 -1.26 21.81 -6.55
CA ASN A 20 -2.65 21.49 -6.86
C ASN A 20 -3.57 21.43 -5.62
N MET A 21 -3.01 21.41 -4.41
CA MET A 21 -3.79 21.25 -3.17
C MET A 21 -4.90 22.28 -3.00
N LYS A 22 -4.69 23.51 -3.50
CA LYS A 22 -5.72 24.60 -3.46
C LYS A 22 -6.99 24.23 -4.23
N LEU A 23 -6.89 23.37 -5.23
CA LEU A 23 -8.01 22.93 -6.08
C LEU A 23 -8.75 21.72 -5.51
N ILE A 24 -8.17 21.04 -4.53
CA ILE A 24 -8.64 19.77 -4.01
C ILE A 24 -9.63 19.98 -2.86
N ASP A 25 -10.67 19.18 -2.86
CA ASP A 25 -11.72 19.16 -1.84
C ASP A 25 -11.49 18.01 -0.84
N ILE A 26 -11.03 16.86 -1.32
CA ILE A 26 -10.77 15.68 -0.52
C ILE A 26 -9.47 14.99 -0.95
N MET A 27 -8.68 14.56 0.02
CA MET A 27 -7.51 13.68 -0.18
C MET A 27 -7.91 12.23 0.04
N ILE A 28 -7.65 11.39 -0.94
CA ILE A 28 -7.82 9.94 -0.88
C ILE A 28 -6.43 9.30 -0.78
N GLU A 29 -6.16 8.65 0.34
CA GLU A 29 -4.92 7.91 0.55
C GLU A 29 -5.16 6.43 0.32
N LEU A 30 -4.51 5.86 -0.68
CA LEU A 30 -4.54 4.42 -0.91
C LEU A 30 -3.37 3.79 -0.16
N VAL A 31 -3.67 2.90 0.78
CA VAL A 31 -2.69 2.19 1.61
C VAL A 31 -2.80 0.67 1.39
N ASP A 32 -1.72 -0.06 1.63
CA ASP A 32 -1.72 -1.53 1.58
C ASP A 32 -2.28 -2.07 2.90
N ALA A 33 -3.36 -2.82 2.86
CA ALA A 33 -4.02 -3.35 4.07
C ALA A 33 -3.15 -4.29 4.92
N ARG A 34 -2.02 -4.76 4.39
CA ARG A 34 -1.03 -5.56 5.13
C ARG A 34 -0.13 -4.73 6.02
N ILE A 35 0.05 -3.44 5.67
CA ILE A 35 0.90 -2.45 6.37
C ILE A 35 0.27 -1.05 6.29
N PRO A 36 -0.91 -0.82 6.88
CA PRO A 36 -1.68 0.39 6.66
C PRO A 36 -0.97 1.67 7.10
N LEU A 37 -0.28 1.66 8.25
CA LEU A 37 0.42 2.83 8.77
C LEU A 37 1.75 3.03 8.02
N SER A 38 2.57 1.98 7.89
CA SER A 38 3.85 2.03 7.16
C SER A 38 3.69 2.40 5.68
N SER A 39 2.52 2.17 5.08
CA SER A 39 2.24 2.55 3.68
C SER A 39 1.65 3.95 3.52
N ARG A 40 1.45 4.72 4.60
CA ARG A 40 1.08 6.14 4.56
C ARG A 40 2.32 7.01 4.41
N ASN A 41 2.23 7.99 3.53
CA ASN A 41 3.28 9.00 3.43
C ASN A 41 3.00 10.14 4.43
N PRO A 42 3.87 10.36 5.44
CA PRO A 42 3.66 11.37 6.49
C PRO A 42 3.54 12.80 5.95
N ASP A 43 4.15 13.11 4.81
CA ASP A 43 4.03 14.41 4.15
C ASP A 43 2.57 14.79 3.83
N ILE A 44 1.70 13.79 3.63
CA ILE A 44 0.30 14.03 3.29
C ILE A 44 -0.47 14.63 4.45
N ASP A 45 -0.10 14.35 5.69
CA ASP A 45 -0.77 14.90 6.87
C ASP A 45 -0.65 16.44 6.91
N GLN A 46 0.52 16.97 6.58
CA GLN A 46 0.73 18.41 6.47
C GLN A 46 0.06 19.00 5.23
N LEU A 47 0.19 18.34 4.09
CA LEU A 47 -0.35 18.82 2.80
C LEU A 47 -1.89 18.92 2.81
N ALA A 48 -2.55 17.99 3.46
CA ALA A 48 -4.01 17.86 3.45
C ALA A 48 -4.67 18.20 4.80
N ALA A 49 -3.98 18.91 5.71
CA ALA A 49 -4.46 19.22 7.07
C ALA A 49 -5.88 19.83 7.12
N ASN A 50 -6.24 20.65 6.12
CA ASN A 50 -7.54 21.34 6.03
C ASN A 50 -8.48 20.72 4.99
N LYS A 51 -8.31 19.46 4.64
CA LYS A 51 -9.13 18.73 3.65
C LYS A 51 -9.84 17.58 4.30
N SER A 52 -10.98 17.20 3.75
CA SER A 52 -11.56 15.89 4.06
C SER A 52 -10.58 14.79 3.65
N ARG A 53 -10.50 13.73 4.45
CA ARG A 53 -9.52 12.66 4.29
C ARG A 53 -10.21 11.31 4.23
N LEU A 54 -9.89 10.53 3.21
CA LEU A 54 -10.37 9.16 3.05
C LEU A 54 -9.18 8.20 2.94
N ILE A 55 -9.10 7.23 3.84
CA ILE A 55 -8.15 6.13 3.79
C ILE A 55 -8.81 4.94 3.07
N LEU A 56 -8.17 4.46 2.02
CA LEU A 56 -8.58 3.23 1.34
C LEU A 56 -7.62 2.11 1.69
N LEU A 57 -8.07 1.17 2.53
CA LEU A 57 -7.37 -0.06 2.83
C LEU A 57 -7.50 -0.99 1.61
N ASN A 58 -6.47 -1.01 0.76
CA ASN A 58 -6.48 -1.81 -0.47
C ASN A 58 -5.76 -3.15 -0.28
N LYS A 59 -6.01 -4.10 -1.17
CA LYS A 59 -5.50 -5.47 -1.13
C LYS A 59 -5.98 -6.25 0.12
N THR A 60 -7.19 -6.00 0.58
CA THR A 60 -7.79 -6.68 1.73
C THR A 60 -7.98 -8.19 1.55
N ASP A 61 -7.86 -8.68 0.32
CA ASP A 61 -7.79 -10.10 -0.01
C ASP A 61 -6.51 -10.79 0.44
N MET A 62 -5.44 -10.01 0.70
CA MET A 62 -4.12 -10.49 1.11
C MET A 62 -3.80 -10.18 2.58
N ALA A 63 -4.62 -9.39 3.26
CA ALA A 63 -4.42 -8.96 4.65
C ALA A 63 -5.27 -9.78 5.63
N ASP A 64 -4.79 -9.90 6.86
CA ASP A 64 -5.56 -10.49 7.96
C ASP A 64 -6.84 -9.68 8.21
N GLU A 65 -7.97 -10.37 8.24
CA GLU A 65 -9.29 -9.74 8.37
C GLU A 65 -9.49 -9.05 9.73
N ARG A 66 -8.97 -9.68 10.80
CA ARG A 66 -9.07 -9.16 12.17
C ARG A 66 -8.24 -7.89 12.32
N VAL A 67 -6.99 -7.95 11.84
CA VAL A 67 -6.07 -6.80 11.87
C VAL A 67 -6.58 -5.68 10.98
N THR A 68 -7.15 -6.01 9.81
CA THR A 68 -7.78 -5.02 8.93
C THR A 68 -8.96 -4.31 9.62
N ALA A 69 -9.76 -5.04 10.42
CA ALA A 69 -10.86 -4.44 11.18
C ALA A 69 -10.36 -3.47 12.27
N GLN A 70 -9.28 -3.83 12.97
CA GLN A 70 -8.65 -2.96 13.97
C GLN A 70 -8.11 -1.67 13.33
N TRP A 71 -7.46 -1.76 12.17
CA TRP A 71 -6.98 -0.60 11.43
C TRP A 71 -8.10 0.30 10.92
N GLU A 72 -9.22 -0.28 10.48
CA GLU A 72 -10.38 0.50 10.08
C GLU A 72 -10.91 1.35 11.25
N GLU A 73 -11.03 0.77 12.45
CA GLU A 73 -11.47 1.47 13.65
C GLU A 73 -10.46 2.55 14.08
N TYR A 74 -9.17 2.19 14.12
CA TYR A 74 -8.08 3.13 14.42
C TYR A 74 -8.15 4.40 13.58
N PHE A 75 -8.30 4.26 12.26
CA PHE A 75 -8.37 5.44 11.38
C PHE A 75 -9.68 6.22 11.55
N LYS A 76 -10.79 5.56 11.82
CA LYS A 76 -12.07 6.24 12.13
C LYS A 76 -11.97 7.08 13.41
N GLU A 77 -11.36 6.55 14.45
CA GLU A 77 -11.09 7.29 15.71
C GLU A 77 -10.21 8.50 15.51
N LYS A 78 -9.28 8.45 14.53
CA LYS A 78 -8.48 9.59 14.11
C LYS A 78 -9.23 10.60 13.22
N GLY A 79 -10.52 10.38 12.96
CA GLY A 79 -11.36 11.28 12.17
C GLY A 79 -11.27 11.10 10.66
N PHE A 80 -10.70 10.01 10.18
CA PHE A 80 -10.68 9.69 8.75
C PHE A 80 -11.96 8.97 8.33
N TYR A 81 -12.42 9.22 7.12
CA TYR A 81 -13.29 8.28 6.41
C TYR A 81 -12.45 7.07 6.02
N VAL A 82 -13.02 5.87 6.11
CA VAL A 82 -12.30 4.63 5.81
C VAL A 82 -13.13 3.73 4.92
N ALA A 83 -12.51 3.07 3.96
CA ALA A 83 -13.13 2.01 3.17
C ALA A 83 -12.14 0.89 2.89
N ARG A 84 -12.67 -0.34 2.84
CA ARG A 84 -11.93 -1.54 2.44
C ARG A 84 -12.11 -1.79 0.96
N THR A 85 -11.03 -2.02 0.24
CA THR A 85 -11.07 -2.26 -1.19
C THR A 85 -10.18 -3.43 -1.61
N ASN A 86 -10.59 -4.08 -2.69
CA ASN A 86 -9.73 -4.90 -3.51
C ASN A 86 -9.82 -4.34 -4.94
N ALA A 87 -8.84 -3.52 -5.30
CA ALA A 87 -8.83 -2.85 -6.59
C ALA A 87 -8.79 -3.83 -7.79
N ARG A 88 -8.21 -5.03 -7.59
CA ARG A 88 -8.07 -6.05 -8.63
C ARG A 88 -9.41 -6.72 -8.95
N SER A 89 -10.18 -7.08 -7.93
CA SER A 89 -11.51 -7.69 -8.11
C SER A 89 -12.64 -6.67 -8.25
N GLY A 90 -12.39 -5.40 -7.91
CA GLY A 90 -13.40 -4.33 -7.87
C GLY A 90 -14.25 -4.31 -6.60
N LYS A 91 -14.02 -5.24 -5.63
CA LYS A 91 -14.77 -5.27 -4.38
C LYS A 91 -14.53 -3.98 -3.57
N GLY A 92 -15.61 -3.33 -3.13
CA GLY A 92 -15.56 -2.09 -2.35
C GLY A 92 -15.28 -0.82 -3.16
N VAL A 93 -14.75 -0.94 -4.41
CA VAL A 93 -14.28 0.21 -5.21
C VAL A 93 -15.42 1.18 -5.55
N LYS A 94 -16.56 0.70 -6.03
CA LYS A 94 -17.69 1.56 -6.41
C LYS A 94 -18.29 2.30 -5.22
N GLY A 95 -18.31 1.70 -4.03
CA GLY A 95 -18.80 2.31 -2.79
C GLY A 95 -18.04 3.55 -2.36
N THR A 96 -16.79 3.70 -2.78
CA THR A 96 -15.94 4.86 -2.49
C THR A 96 -16.55 6.19 -2.95
N GLN A 97 -17.34 6.19 -4.03
CA GLN A 97 -18.00 7.40 -4.53
C GLN A 97 -19.00 7.97 -3.53
N ALA A 98 -19.78 7.11 -2.87
CA ALA A 98 -20.74 7.53 -1.86
C ALA A 98 -20.02 8.13 -0.64
N ILE A 99 -18.90 7.53 -0.22
CA ILE A 99 -18.09 8.05 0.89
C ILE A 99 -17.47 9.41 0.54
N VAL A 100 -16.98 9.59 -0.69
CA VAL A 100 -16.45 10.89 -1.15
C VAL A 100 -17.54 11.97 -1.13
N MET A 101 -18.76 11.63 -1.55
CA MET A 101 -19.90 12.56 -1.50
C MET A 101 -20.26 12.94 -0.07
N ASP A 102 -20.29 11.99 0.84
CA ASP A 102 -20.59 12.21 2.26
C ASP A 102 -19.50 13.07 2.92
N ALA A 103 -18.23 12.71 2.74
CA ALA A 103 -17.07 13.43 3.26
C ALA A 103 -17.00 14.91 2.80
N CYS A 104 -17.61 15.24 1.67
CA CYS A 104 -17.64 16.59 1.12
C CYS A 104 -19.01 17.29 1.29
N LYS A 105 -19.98 16.70 2.01
CA LYS A 105 -21.35 17.18 2.13
C LYS A 105 -21.43 18.63 2.63
N GLU A 106 -20.77 18.96 3.72
CA GLU A 106 -20.76 20.31 4.29
C GLU A 106 -20.18 21.34 3.31
N LYS A 107 -19.13 20.95 2.56
CA LYS A 107 -18.55 21.82 1.55
C LYS A 107 -19.53 22.07 0.41
N LEU A 108 -20.17 21.03 -0.11
CA LEU A 108 -21.19 21.15 -1.15
C LEU A 108 -22.36 22.05 -0.73
N GLU A 109 -22.80 21.97 0.53
CA GLU A 109 -23.83 22.83 1.08
C GLU A 109 -23.38 24.31 1.16
N ARG A 110 -22.13 24.56 1.60
CA ARG A 110 -21.55 25.92 1.60
C ARG A 110 -21.44 26.49 0.19
N ASP A 111 -21.00 25.71 -0.78
CA ASP A 111 -20.89 26.14 -2.18
C ASP A 111 -22.28 26.45 -2.77
N ARG A 112 -23.31 25.65 -2.48
CA ARG A 112 -24.71 25.90 -2.87
C ARG A 112 -25.24 27.20 -2.29
N LYS A 113 -24.99 27.48 -1.00
CA LYS A 113 -25.39 28.76 -0.35
C LYS A 113 -24.71 29.98 -0.99
N ARG A 114 -23.51 29.80 -1.57
CA ARG A 114 -22.78 30.84 -2.30
C ARG A 114 -23.19 30.96 -3.79
N GLY A 115 -24.21 30.21 -4.21
CA GLY A 115 -24.68 30.22 -5.60
C GLY A 115 -23.84 29.37 -6.56
N ILE A 116 -22.84 28.64 -6.08
CA ILE A 116 -22.02 27.76 -6.91
C ILE A 116 -22.79 26.44 -7.12
N LYS A 117 -23.36 26.31 -8.33
CA LYS A 117 -24.12 25.12 -8.73
C LYS A 117 -23.27 24.24 -9.65
N ASN A 118 -23.42 22.90 -9.51
CA ASN A 118 -22.84 21.90 -10.41
C ASN A 118 -21.30 21.85 -10.48
N ARG A 119 -20.59 22.32 -9.46
CA ARG A 119 -19.15 22.11 -9.37
C ARG A 119 -18.87 20.67 -8.93
N PRO A 120 -18.08 19.87 -9.68
CA PRO A 120 -17.66 18.54 -9.24
C PRO A 120 -16.73 18.62 -8.02
N ILE A 121 -16.81 17.63 -7.16
CA ILE A 121 -15.80 17.39 -6.10
C ILE A 121 -14.49 17.02 -6.79
N ARG A 122 -13.42 17.68 -6.39
CA ARG A 122 -12.07 17.39 -6.85
C ARG A 122 -11.33 16.59 -5.78
N ALA A 123 -11.12 15.32 -6.07
CA ALA A 123 -10.39 14.41 -5.21
C ALA A 123 -8.97 14.20 -5.75
N MET A 124 -7.97 14.28 -4.87
CA MET A 124 -6.60 13.86 -5.19
C MET A 124 -6.38 12.45 -4.64
N ILE A 125 -5.84 11.55 -5.46
CA ILE A 125 -5.47 10.21 -5.03
C ILE A 125 -3.96 10.14 -4.86
N ALA A 126 -3.54 9.82 -3.64
CA ALA A 126 -2.15 9.61 -3.27
C ALA A 126 -1.91 8.18 -2.76
N GLY A 127 -0.68 7.75 -2.78
CA GLY A 127 -0.24 6.47 -2.24
C GLY A 127 1.18 6.15 -2.66
N ILE A 128 1.78 5.22 -1.96
CA ILE A 128 3.13 4.73 -2.26
C ILE A 128 3.18 3.94 -3.59
N PRO A 129 4.36 3.70 -4.15
CA PRO A 129 4.49 2.82 -5.30
C PRO A 129 3.91 1.42 -5.03
N ASN A 130 3.34 0.79 -6.04
CA ASN A 130 2.78 -0.57 -6.03
C ASN A 130 1.63 -0.83 -5.04
N VAL A 131 1.07 0.19 -4.40
CA VAL A 131 -0.11 0.07 -3.52
C VAL A 131 -1.40 -0.29 -4.28
N GLY A 132 -1.37 -0.19 -5.62
CA GLY A 132 -2.52 -0.50 -6.49
C GLY A 132 -3.33 0.71 -6.95
N LYS A 133 -2.78 1.93 -6.88
CA LYS A 133 -3.47 3.18 -7.21
C LYS A 133 -4.03 3.21 -8.63
N SER A 134 -3.23 2.92 -9.65
CA SER A 134 -3.69 2.88 -11.05
C SER A 134 -4.73 1.77 -11.29
N THR A 135 -4.59 0.63 -10.61
CA THR A 135 -5.58 -0.46 -10.65
C THR A 135 -6.91 0.00 -10.05
N PHE A 136 -6.86 0.68 -8.89
CA PHE A 136 -8.04 1.25 -8.24
C PHE A 136 -8.77 2.25 -9.15
N ILE A 137 -8.03 3.19 -9.75
CA ILE A 137 -8.61 4.19 -10.64
C ILE A 137 -9.27 3.52 -11.85
N ASN A 138 -8.58 2.58 -12.50
CA ASN A 138 -9.15 1.85 -13.64
C ASN A 138 -10.41 1.06 -13.26
N SER A 139 -10.40 0.40 -12.10
CA SER A 139 -11.57 -0.31 -11.57
C SER A 139 -12.72 0.63 -11.25
N LEU A 140 -12.44 1.82 -10.68
CA LEU A 140 -13.43 2.82 -10.33
C LEU A 140 -14.09 3.45 -11.56
N VAL A 141 -13.30 3.71 -12.61
CA VAL A 141 -13.78 4.30 -13.89
C VAL A 141 -14.44 3.22 -14.78
N GLY A 142 -14.11 1.96 -14.56
CA GLY A 142 -14.62 0.84 -15.38
C GLY A 142 -13.95 0.68 -16.75
N LYS A 143 -12.82 1.36 -16.97
CA LYS A 143 -12.00 1.25 -18.18
C LYS A 143 -10.53 1.57 -17.88
N ALA A 144 -9.63 1.10 -18.74
CA ALA A 144 -8.21 1.42 -18.64
C ALA A 144 -7.96 2.89 -19.02
N CYS A 145 -7.86 3.76 -18.02
CA CYS A 145 -7.57 5.20 -18.20
C CYS A 145 -6.18 5.58 -17.65
N THR A 146 -5.57 4.73 -16.82
CA THR A 146 -4.21 4.91 -16.30
C THR A 146 -3.36 3.67 -16.59
N LYS A 147 -2.04 3.87 -16.78
CA LYS A 147 -1.10 2.76 -16.95
C LYS A 147 -0.93 2.02 -15.64
N THR A 148 -1.03 0.70 -15.68
CA THR A 148 -0.77 -0.18 -14.55
C THR A 148 0.57 -0.91 -14.73
N GLY A 149 1.26 -1.23 -13.64
CA GLY A 149 2.49 -2.01 -13.64
C GLY A 149 3.00 -2.25 -12.23
N ASN A 150 3.74 -3.34 -12.05
CA ASN A 150 4.31 -3.73 -10.75
C ASN A 150 5.68 -3.06 -10.47
N LYS A 151 6.07 -2.06 -11.29
CA LYS A 151 7.33 -1.33 -11.10
C LYS A 151 7.06 0.09 -10.59
N PRO A 152 7.86 0.59 -9.63
CA PRO A 152 7.78 1.98 -9.19
C PRO A 152 7.98 2.96 -10.35
N GLY A 153 7.22 4.06 -10.37
CA GLY A 153 7.37 5.13 -11.40
C GLY A 153 6.56 4.93 -12.69
N VAL A 154 5.55 4.07 -12.70
CA VAL A 154 4.68 3.85 -13.89
C VAL A 154 3.87 5.11 -14.26
N THR A 155 3.35 5.84 -13.28
CA THR A 155 2.67 7.12 -13.49
C THR A 155 3.69 8.26 -13.50
N LYS A 156 3.89 8.91 -14.65
CA LYS A 156 4.95 9.92 -14.84
C LYS A 156 4.51 11.38 -14.63
N GLY A 157 3.21 11.66 -14.50
CA GLY A 157 2.70 13.03 -14.39
C GLY A 157 1.29 13.09 -13.82
N LYS A 158 0.77 14.32 -13.63
CA LYS A 158 -0.61 14.53 -13.18
C LYS A 158 -1.60 14.26 -14.31
N GLN A 159 -2.72 13.65 -13.96
CA GLN A 159 -3.82 13.43 -14.89
C GLN A 159 -5.15 13.71 -14.18
N TRP A 160 -5.95 14.59 -14.74
CA TRP A 160 -7.34 14.77 -14.33
C TRP A 160 -8.22 13.74 -15.02
N ILE A 161 -9.00 13.02 -14.24
CA ILE A 161 -9.89 11.96 -14.68
C ILE A 161 -11.30 12.32 -14.24
N LYS A 162 -12.19 12.53 -15.20
CA LYS A 162 -13.60 12.75 -14.90
C LYS A 162 -14.26 11.40 -14.63
N LEU A 163 -14.59 11.14 -13.36
CA LEU A 163 -15.25 9.91 -12.97
C LEU A 163 -16.74 9.93 -13.36
N ASN A 164 -17.42 11.03 -13.03
CA ASN A 164 -18.81 11.30 -13.40
C ASN A 164 -19.06 12.81 -13.34
N LYS A 165 -20.33 13.23 -13.42
CA LYS A 165 -20.69 14.67 -13.33
C LYS A 165 -20.38 15.33 -11.98
N ASN A 166 -20.21 14.54 -10.92
CA ASN A 166 -20.05 15.01 -9.55
C ASN A 166 -18.63 14.89 -9.01
N ILE A 167 -17.75 14.08 -9.62
CA ILE A 167 -16.40 13.77 -9.09
C ILE A 167 -15.37 13.81 -10.22
N GLU A 168 -14.31 14.58 -10.00
CA GLU A 168 -13.08 14.59 -10.78
C GLU A 168 -11.93 14.11 -9.90
N LEU A 169 -11.08 13.22 -10.43
CA LEU A 169 -9.93 12.68 -9.75
C LEU A 169 -8.65 13.26 -10.31
N LEU A 170 -7.73 13.67 -9.45
CA LEU A 170 -6.35 13.95 -9.81
C LEU A 170 -5.49 12.77 -9.44
N ASP A 171 -5.03 12.01 -10.45
CA ASP A 171 -4.06 10.94 -10.26
C ASP A 171 -2.66 11.54 -10.08
N THR A 172 -1.93 11.04 -9.08
CA THR A 172 -0.57 11.45 -8.76
C THR A 172 0.40 10.26 -8.89
N PRO A 173 1.68 10.50 -9.22
CA PRO A 173 2.69 9.47 -9.10
C PRO A 173 2.75 8.90 -7.69
N GLY A 174 3.08 7.62 -7.56
CA GLY A 174 3.37 7.01 -6.25
C GLY A 174 4.64 7.63 -5.66
N ILE A 175 4.58 8.09 -4.42
CA ILE A 175 5.70 8.72 -3.73
C ILE A 175 5.96 8.06 -2.38
N LEU A 176 7.25 7.87 -2.09
CA LEU A 176 7.78 7.62 -0.75
C LEU A 176 8.38 8.93 -0.22
N TRP A 177 8.83 8.95 1.01
CA TRP A 177 9.54 10.07 1.62
C TRP A 177 11.04 9.80 1.70
N PRO A 178 11.89 10.83 1.85
CA PRO A 178 13.35 10.71 1.63
C PRO A 178 14.07 9.79 2.60
N LYS A 179 13.61 9.70 3.85
CA LYS A 179 14.26 8.95 4.91
C LYS A 179 13.22 8.24 5.76
N PHE A 180 13.42 6.96 5.99
CA PHE A 180 12.64 6.20 6.95
C PHE A 180 13.34 6.32 8.31
N GLU A 181 12.73 7.04 9.26
CA GLU A 181 13.25 7.20 10.61
C GLU A 181 13.26 5.85 11.33
N ASP A 182 12.21 5.08 11.11
CA ASP A 182 12.10 3.69 11.54
C ASP A 182 12.48 2.72 10.40
N GLN A 183 13.50 1.90 10.64
CA GLN A 183 13.96 0.87 9.69
C GLN A 183 12.94 -0.26 9.49
N GLN A 184 12.04 -0.49 10.46
CA GLN A 184 10.94 -1.45 10.31
C GLN A 184 9.95 -1.01 9.22
N VAL A 185 9.66 0.28 9.14
CA VAL A 185 8.85 0.84 8.04
C VAL A 185 9.52 0.56 6.69
N GLY A 186 10.84 0.77 6.60
CA GLY A 186 11.62 0.47 5.40
C GLY A 186 11.53 -1.01 5.01
N LEU A 187 11.68 -1.91 5.98
CA LEU A 187 11.57 -3.36 5.77
C LEU A 187 10.15 -3.74 5.29
N ARG A 188 9.11 -3.29 5.98
CA ARG A 188 7.70 -3.55 5.60
C ARG A 188 7.40 -3.07 4.17
N LEU A 189 7.87 -1.88 3.80
CA LEU A 189 7.74 -1.34 2.44
C LEU A 189 8.48 -2.16 1.39
N ALA A 190 9.66 -2.66 1.73
CA ALA A 190 10.44 -3.55 0.87
C ALA A 190 9.75 -4.91 0.68
N LEU A 191 9.23 -5.49 1.76
CA LEU A 191 8.51 -6.76 1.74
C LEU A 191 7.28 -6.72 0.82
N ILE A 192 6.50 -5.64 0.80
CA ILE A 192 5.36 -5.50 -0.11
C ILE A 192 5.74 -5.06 -1.53
N GLY A 193 7.03 -4.84 -1.82
CA GLY A 193 7.55 -4.46 -3.14
C GLY A 193 7.34 -2.99 -3.51
N SER A 194 7.25 -2.07 -2.53
CA SER A 194 7.17 -0.62 -2.78
C SER A 194 8.54 0.02 -3.03
N ILE A 195 9.60 -0.65 -2.62
CA ILE A 195 11.01 -0.32 -2.92
C ILE A 195 11.50 -1.27 -4.01
N ARG A 196 12.44 -0.83 -4.83
CA ARG A 196 13.01 -1.67 -5.90
C ARG A 196 13.90 -2.77 -5.34
N ASP A 197 13.69 -4.00 -5.79
CA ASP A 197 14.44 -5.18 -5.33
C ASP A 197 15.93 -5.12 -5.69
N GLU A 198 16.28 -4.43 -6.78
CA GLU A 198 17.67 -4.33 -7.26
C GLU A 198 18.64 -3.64 -6.28
N ILE A 199 18.10 -2.92 -5.30
CA ILE A 199 18.90 -2.20 -4.28
C ILE A 199 18.82 -2.88 -2.90
N LEU A 200 18.18 -4.04 -2.80
CA LEU A 200 17.89 -4.72 -1.54
C LEU A 200 18.55 -6.10 -1.48
N ASN A 201 18.94 -6.51 -0.28
CA ASN A 201 19.35 -7.89 -0.02
C ASN A 201 18.09 -8.76 0.15
N GLN A 202 17.75 -9.52 -0.88
CA GLN A 202 16.55 -10.37 -0.88
C GLN A 202 16.64 -11.52 0.13
N ASP A 203 17.83 -12.02 0.42
CA ASP A 203 18.03 -13.11 1.37
C ASP A 203 17.75 -12.64 2.81
N GLU A 204 18.30 -11.47 3.19
CA GLU A 204 17.98 -10.88 4.49
C GLU A 204 16.48 -10.59 4.64
N MET A 205 15.84 -10.06 3.59
CA MET A 205 14.40 -9.78 3.60
C MET A 205 13.57 -11.06 3.78
N ALA A 206 13.93 -12.14 3.08
CA ALA A 206 13.24 -13.42 3.18
C ALA A 206 13.39 -14.02 4.58
N ILE A 207 14.58 -13.95 5.17
CA ILE A 207 14.87 -14.40 6.52
C ILE A 207 14.06 -13.63 7.56
N GLU A 208 13.96 -12.29 7.43
CA GLU A 208 13.13 -11.46 8.33
C GLU A 208 11.63 -11.77 8.18
N LEU A 209 11.16 -12.01 6.94
CA LEU A 209 9.78 -12.43 6.71
C LEU A 209 9.48 -13.80 7.31
N ILE A 210 10.38 -14.78 7.16
CA ILE A 210 10.26 -16.12 7.74
C ILE A 210 10.17 -16.01 9.26
N GLU A 211 11.03 -15.21 9.91
CA GLU A 211 10.99 -14.99 11.35
C GLU A 211 9.66 -14.37 11.80
N TYR A 212 9.18 -13.37 11.08
CA TYR A 212 7.89 -12.75 11.37
C TYR A 212 6.74 -13.77 11.27
N LEU A 213 6.71 -14.54 10.17
CA LEU A 213 5.66 -15.55 9.95
C LEU A 213 5.67 -16.65 11.00
N LYS A 214 6.85 -17.17 11.35
CA LYS A 214 7.04 -18.15 12.41
C LYS A 214 6.44 -17.69 13.74
N ASN A 215 6.64 -16.42 14.10
CA ASN A 215 6.22 -15.88 15.38
C ASN A 215 4.74 -15.46 15.44
N HIS A 216 4.14 -15.03 14.31
CA HIS A 216 2.80 -14.46 14.29
C HIS A 216 1.77 -15.30 13.53
N TYR A 217 2.21 -16.20 12.65
CA TYR A 217 1.35 -17.01 11.77
C TYR A 217 1.79 -18.47 11.76
N GLN A 218 1.81 -19.08 12.94
CA GLN A 218 2.28 -20.46 13.13
C GLN A 218 1.55 -21.45 12.20
N GLY A 219 2.30 -22.37 11.61
CA GLY A 219 1.81 -23.39 10.68
C GLY A 219 1.82 -22.95 9.22
N ILE A 220 1.91 -21.67 8.91
CA ILE A 220 1.78 -21.15 7.54
C ILE A 220 2.96 -21.57 6.64
N LEU A 221 4.17 -21.62 7.20
CA LEU A 221 5.37 -22.05 6.48
C LEU A 221 5.39 -23.56 6.34
N ALA A 222 5.01 -24.30 7.40
CA ALA A 222 4.90 -25.75 7.39
C ALA A 222 3.88 -26.20 6.34
N ASP A 223 2.70 -25.63 6.29
CA ASP A 223 1.64 -25.94 5.33
C ASP A 223 2.07 -25.66 3.90
N ARG A 224 2.76 -24.53 3.68
CA ARG A 224 3.13 -24.11 2.33
C ARG A 224 4.38 -24.75 1.79
N TYR A 225 5.39 -24.96 2.65
CA TYR A 225 6.73 -25.36 2.22
C TYR A 225 7.15 -26.73 2.74
N GLN A 226 6.36 -27.38 3.60
CA GLN A 226 6.67 -28.64 4.29
C GLN A 226 7.98 -28.55 5.10
N VAL A 227 8.12 -27.48 5.88
CA VAL A 227 9.28 -27.19 6.73
C VAL A 227 8.94 -27.36 8.21
N ASP A 228 9.96 -27.53 9.05
CA ASP A 228 9.81 -27.50 10.50
C ASP A 228 9.98 -26.05 11.01
N GLU A 229 8.88 -25.45 11.47
CA GLU A 229 8.89 -24.08 12.00
C GLU A 229 9.58 -23.94 13.36
N ASN A 230 9.96 -25.04 14.04
CA ASN A 230 10.73 -24.97 15.28
C ASN A 230 12.22 -24.68 15.05
N GLU A 231 12.69 -24.88 13.84
CA GLU A 231 14.06 -24.61 13.46
C GLU A 231 14.38 -23.10 13.37
N ASP A 232 15.67 -22.78 13.32
CA ASP A 232 16.14 -21.42 13.07
C ASP A 232 15.69 -20.91 11.69
N LYS A 233 15.45 -19.60 11.57
CA LYS A 233 14.99 -18.95 10.33
C LYS A 233 15.85 -19.24 9.11
N VAL A 234 17.18 -19.37 9.29
CA VAL A 234 18.10 -19.70 8.19
C VAL A 234 17.91 -21.15 7.76
N LYS A 235 17.77 -22.07 8.71
CA LYS A 235 17.47 -23.48 8.42
C LYS A 235 16.11 -23.67 7.77
N ILE A 236 15.11 -22.86 8.14
CA ILE A 236 13.81 -22.87 7.47
C ILE A 236 13.97 -22.46 5.99
N LEU A 237 14.73 -21.42 5.69
CA LEU A 237 15.02 -21.03 4.31
C LEU A 237 15.79 -22.14 3.55
N GLU A 238 16.72 -22.82 4.21
CA GLU A 238 17.44 -23.97 3.67
C GLU A 238 16.48 -25.13 3.32
N GLN A 239 15.56 -25.49 4.22
CA GLN A 239 14.52 -26.47 3.96
C GLN A 239 13.60 -26.06 2.79
N ILE A 240 13.24 -24.77 2.69
CA ILE A 240 12.48 -24.25 1.56
C ILE A 240 13.26 -24.43 0.25
N ALA A 241 14.56 -24.11 0.25
CA ALA A 241 15.41 -24.29 -0.92
C ALA A 241 15.48 -25.77 -1.37
N LEU A 242 15.59 -26.70 -0.41
CA LEU A 242 15.56 -28.14 -0.68
C LEU A 242 14.21 -28.58 -1.26
N ASN A 243 13.11 -28.25 -0.60
CA ASN A 243 11.76 -28.71 -0.95
C ASN A 243 11.24 -28.08 -2.26
N ARG A 244 11.73 -26.90 -2.63
CA ARG A 244 11.44 -26.21 -3.90
C ARG A 244 12.46 -26.50 -5.01
N ASN A 245 13.40 -27.41 -4.76
CA ASN A 245 14.45 -27.78 -5.70
C ASN A 245 15.24 -26.57 -6.24
N CYS A 246 15.58 -25.64 -5.34
CA CYS A 246 16.42 -24.48 -5.64
C CYS A 246 17.88 -24.91 -5.57
N LYS A 247 18.48 -25.25 -6.71
CA LYS A 247 19.86 -25.73 -6.81
C LYS A 247 20.60 -25.00 -7.92
N ILE A 248 21.89 -24.72 -7.69
CA ILE A 248 22.86 -24.24 -8.68
C ILE A 248 23.68 -25.42 -9.23
N LYS A 249 24.57 -25.14 -10.17
CA LYS A 249 25.51 -26.15 -10.68
C LYS A 249 26.38 -26.66 -9.55
N GLY A 250 26.51 -27.98 -9.42
CA GLY A 250 27.24 -28.61 -8.31
C GLY A 250 26.37 -29.13 -7.16
N HIS A 251 25.06 -29.06 -7.30
CA HIS A 251 24.06 -29.49 -6.29
C HIS A 251 24.02 -28.64 -5.00
N GLU A 252 24.71 -27.50 -4.96
CA GLU A 252 24.60 -26.54 -3.87
C GLU A 252 23.23 -25.85 -3.89
N LEU A 253 22.77 -25.39 -2.72
CA LEU A 253 21.48 -24.71 -2.60
C LEU A 253 21.56 -23.30 -3.16
N ASP A 254 20.52 -22.91 -3.89
CA ASP A 254 20.30 -21.58 -4.44
C ASP A 254 19.41 -20.77 -3.48
N TYR A 255 20.03 -20.13 -2.51
CA TYR A 255 19.32 -19.32 -1.49
C TYR A 255 18.64 -18.11 -2.12
N GLU A 256 19.27 -17.46 -3.11
CA GLU A 256 18.68 -16.31 -3.82
C GLU A 256 17.35 -16.70 -4.48
N LYS A 257 17.32 -17.84 -5.15
CA LYS A 257 16.09 -18.36 -5.76
C LYS A 257 15.04 -18.73 -4.73
N ALA A 258 15.43 -19.31 -3.59
CA ALA A 258 14.51 -19.66 -2.51
C ALA A 258 13.91 -18.38 -1.87
N SER A 259 14.75 -17.39 -1.57
CA SER A 259 14.36 -16.09 -1.02
C SER A 259 13.37 -15.37 -1.95
N LYS A 260 13.66 -15.38 -3.25
CA LYS A 260 12.76 -14.80 -4.26
C LYS A 260 11.40 -15.49 -4.30
N ILE A 261 11.36 -16.82 -4.18
CA ILE A 261 10.09 -17.57 -4.12
C ILE A 261 9.27 -17.13 -2.90
N VAL A 262 9.88 -17.05 -1.72
CA VAL A 262 9.19 -16.67 -0.47
C VAL A 262 8.62 -15.26 -0.59
N LEU A 263 9.41 -14.29 -1.06
CA LEU A 263 9.00 -12.91 -1.22
C LEU A 263 7.89 -12.75 -2.27
N GLU A 264 8.01 -13.41 -3.42
CA GLU A 264 6.99 -13.36 -4.47
C GLU A 264 5.68 -14.03 -4.02
N GLU A 265 5.73 -15.14 -3.31
CA GLU A 265 4.54 -15.82 -2.80
C GLU A 265 3.83 -15.00 -1.74
N PHE A 266 4.55 -14.32 -0.85
CA PHE A 266 3.99 -13.35 0.08
C PHE A 266 3.33 -12.18 -0.67
N ARG A 267 4.04 -11.55 -1.60
CA ARG A 267 3.54 -10.40 -2.38
C ARG A 267 2.29 -10.72 -3.19
N ASN A 268 2.16 -11.97 -3.63
CA ASN A 268 1.02 -12.45 -4.42
C ASN A 268 -0.11 -13.07 -3.56
N GLY A 269 0.02 -13.07 -2.23
CA GLY A 269 -0.98 -13.62 -1.31
C GLY A 269 -1.09 -15.15 -1.32
N LYS A 270 -0.09 -15.86 -1.84
CA LYS A 270 -0.08 -17.34 -1.87
C LYS A 270 0.22 -17.97 -0.51
N LEU A 271 0.78 -17.21 0.42
CA LEU A 271 1.00 -17.63 1.80
C LEU A 271 -0.24 -17.46 2.68
N GLY A 272 -1.32 -16.85 2.14
CA GLY A 272 -2.53 -16.57 2.89
C GLY A 272 -2.71 -15.09 3.20
N LYS A 273 -3.61 -14.79 4.15
CA LYS A 273 -3.91 -13.42 4.58
C LYS A 273 -3.00 -13.03 5.73
N ILE A 274 -2.05 -12.15 5.46
CA ILE A 274 -1.00 -11.76 6.40
C ILE A 274 -0.96 -10.25 6.53
N SER A 275 -0.92 -9.75 7.76
CA SER A 275 -0.63 -8.34 8.08
C SER A 275 0.70 -8.27 8.83
N LEU A 276 1.56 -7.31 8.50
CA LEU A 276 2.90 -7.15 9.07
C LEU A 276 2.96 -6.07 10.16
N GLU A 277 1.84 -5.46 10.49
CA GLU A 277 1.74 -4.47 11.56
C GLU A 277 0.32 -4.43 12.15
N THR A 278 0.23 -4.07 13.42
CA THR A 278 -1.02 -3.85 14.16
C THR A 278 -1.12 -2.40 14.65
N PRO A 279 -2.32 -1.87 14.96
CA PRO A 279 -2.45 -0.53 15.55
C PRO A 279 -1.71 -0.35 16.88
N GLU A 280 -1.57 -1.41 17.68
CA GLU A 280 -0.88 -1.38 18.98
C GLU A 280 0.64 -1.16 18.81
N GLU A 281 1.25 -1.73 17.77
CA GLU A 281 2.65 -1.50 17.42
C GLU A 281 2.86 -0.06 16.93
N GLY A 282 1.98 0.43 16.05
CA GLY A 282 2.08 1.78 15.49
C GLY A 282 1.88 2.92 16.50
N THR A 283 1.23 2.65 17.65
CA THR A 283 1.07 3.66 18.72
C THR A 283 2.23 3.74 19.67
N LYS A 284 3.12 2.74 19.72
CA LYS A 284 4.35 2.76 20.55
C LYS A 284 5.49 3.51 19.87
N GLU A 285 5.39 3.76 18.57
CA GLU A 285 6.43 4.37 17.73
C GLU A 285 6.11 5.83 17.35
N ALA A 286 4.97 6.39 17.77
CA ALA A 286 4.52 7.77 17.55
C ALA A 286 4.65 8.62 18.81
#